data_31077fe60c913a0a90f20c924109dab0
#
_entry.id   31077fe60c913a0a90f20c924109dab0
#
_cell.length_a   1.000
_cell.length_b   1.000
_cell.length_c   1.000
_cell.angle_alpha   90.00
_cell.angle_beta   90.00
_cell.angle_gamma   90.00
#
_symmetry.space_group_name_H-M   'P 1'
#
loop_
_entity.id
_entity.type
_entity.pdbx_description
1 polymer ?
#
loop_
_entity_poly.entity_id
_entity_poly.type
_entity_poly.pdbx_seq_one_letter_code
_entity_poly.pdbx_strand_id
1 'polypeptide(L)'
;FTMPLLAILCLRSIMKDKTLFQLTNWKNAPIEKKVGLPVAAAATAGLCLLLWVAPSVAGSCISEADAQTFDMMRQAGFPAEMVLRYQTALSDMHHAAILSADALRSLFIIALCALLVWAYAEGKMKGWMVCSLLALICLIDLWQIDKRYLNDESFTDPVQMEEGFAKTPADEQILRDTTYFRVANIGAGNPFNET
;
A
#
# COMPACT_ATOMS: atom_id res chain seq x y z
N PHE A 1 -2.21 9.38 -10.82
CA PHE A 1 -1.78 9.49 -12.24
C PHE A 1 -0.52 10.32 -12.43
N THR A 2 -0.32 11.41 -11.68
CA THR A 2 0.80 12.34 -11.86
C THR A 2 2.16 11.76 -11.48
N MET A 3 2.27 11.03 -10.37
CA MET A 3 3.54 10.47 -9.90
C MET A 3 4.15 9.41 -10.84
N PRO A 4 3.40 8.40 -11.32
CA PRO A 4 3.93 7.46 -12.32
C PRO A 4 4.34 8.13 -13.62
N LEU A 5 3.57 9.12 -14.09
CA LEU A 5 3.93 9.88 -15.29
C LEU A 5 5.23 10.63 -15.12
N LEU A 6 5.44 11.30 -13.97
CA LEU A 6 6.67 12.00 -13.63
C LEU A 6 7.87 11.04 -13.59
N ALA A 7 7.71 9.85 -13.03
CA ALA A 7 8.75 8.82 -13.01
C ALA A 7 9.15 8.37 -14.42
N ILE A 8 8.17 8.15 -15.31
CA ILE A 8 8.41 7.79 -16.71
C ILE A 8 9.13 8.91 -17.46
N LEU A 9 8.71 10.17 -17.26
CA LEU A 9 9.36 11.33 -17.89
C LEU A 9 10.80 11.53 -17.39
N CYS A 10 11.04 11.30 -16.10
CA CYS A 10 12.37 11.32 -15.50
C CYS A 10 13.26 10.21 -16.10
N LEU A 11 12.77 8.99 -16.18
CA LEU A 11 13.47 7.89 -16.81
C LEU A 11 13.79 8.17 -18.28
N ARG A 12 12.83 8.71 -19.04
CA ARG A 12 13.05 9.14 -20.43
C ARG A 12 14.12 10.20 -20.53
N SER A 13 14.17 11.15 -19.60
CA SER A 13 15.21 12.19 -19.57
C SER A 13 16.59 11.60 -19.32
N ILE A 14 16.72 10.66 -18.40
CA ILE A 14 17.96 9.95 -18.11
C ILE A 14 18.41 9.11 -19.31
N MET A 15 17.47 8.48 -20.01
CA MET A 15 17.78 7.68 -21.20
C MET A 15 18.26 8.53 -22.37
N LYS A 16 17.81 9.80 -22.47
CA LYS A 16 18.30 10.76 -23.47
C LYS A 16 19.67 11.36 -23.12
N ASP A 17 19.87 11.66 -21.85
CA ASP A 17 21.10 12.29 -21.35
C ASP A 17 21.68 11.46 -20.20
N LYS A 18 22.57 10.54 -20.56
CA LYS A 18 23.26 9.63 -19.62
C LYS A 18 24.13 10.40 -18.60
N THR A 19 24.54 11.64 -18.91
CA THR A 19 25.40 12.43 -18.03
C THR A 19 24.72 12.83 -16.71
N LEU A 20 23.38 12.73 -16.64
CA LEU A 20 22.58 13.02 -15.42
C LEU A 20 22.93 12.07 -14.25
N PHE A 21 23.43 10.89 -14.53
CA PHE A 21 23.68 9.87 -13.51
C PHE A 21 25.11 9.29 -13.54
N GLN A 22 26.00 9.82 -14.37
CA GLN A 22 27.41 9.40 -14.42
C GLN A 22 28.18 9.98 -13.25
N LEU A 23 28.57 9.14 -12.30
CA LEU A 23 29.46 9.52 -11.21
C LEU A 23 30.87 9.92 -11.69
N THR A 24 31.30 9.37 -12.81
CA THR A 24 32.62 9.62 -13.43
C THR A 24 32.78 11.07 -13.88
N ASN A 25 31.68 11.73 -14.33
CA ASN A 25 31.68 13.12 -14.78
C ASN A 25 31.12 14.11 -13.75
N TRP A 26 30.98 13.69 -12.51
CA TRP A 26 30.43 14.52 -11.43
C TRP A 26 31.11 15.86 -11.26
N LYS A 27 32.43 15.93 -11.44
CA LYS A 27 33.18 17.18 -11.26
C LYS A 27 32.86 18.26 -12.29
N ASN A 28 32.47 17.88 -13.51
CA ASN A 28 32.28 18.80 -14.64
C ASN A 28 30.77 19.06 -14.96
N ALA A 29 29.84 18.40 -14.27
CA ALA A 29 28.42 18.59 -14.50
C ALA A 29 27.93 19.91 -13.88
N PRO A 30 26.97 20.63 -14.51
CA PRO A 30 26.38 21.84 -13.93
C PRO A 30 25.69 21.51 -12.60
N ILE A 31 25.69 22.49 -11.68
CA ILE A 31 25.21 22.33 -10.29
C ILE A 31 23.77 21.80 -10.25
N GLU A 32 22.90 22.29 -11.14
CA GLU A 32 21.49 21.87 -11.23
C GLU A 32 21.34 20.36 -11.54
N LYS A 33 22.22 19.82 -12.39
CA LYS A 33 22.23 18.40 -12.76
C LYS A 33 22.90 17.53 -11.69
N LYS A 34 23.82 18.09 -10.90
CA LYS A 34 24.51 17.38 -9.80
C LYS A 34 23.59 17.15 -8.59
N VAL A 35 22.70 18.07 -8.31
CA VAL A 35 21.96 18.13 -7.05
C VAL A 35 20.63 17.40 -7.14
N GLY A 36 19.92 17.47 -8.27
CA GLY A 36 18.51 17.03 -8.32
C GLY A 36 18.31 15.55 -8.03
N LEU A 37 18.87 14.68 -8.85
CA LEU A 37 18.56 13.25 -8.81
C LEU A 37 19.23 12.52 -7.63
N PRO A 38 20.54 12.72 -7.33
CA PRO A 38 21.18 12.07 -6.19
C PRO A 38 20.64 12.59 -4.85
N VAL A 39 20.28 13.88 -4.77
CA VAL A 39 19.64 14.41 -3.55
C VAL A 39 18.24 13.82 -3.35
N ALA A 40 17.43 13.72 -4.41
CA ALA A 40 16.13 13.07 -4.31
C ALA A 40 16.25 11.59 -3.88
N ALA A 41 17.17 10.83 -4.48
CA ALA A 41 17.43 9.44 -4.10
C ALA A 41 17.94 9.33 -2.66
N ALA A 42 18.85 10.21 -2.23
CA ALA A 42 19.35 10.24 -0.87
C ALA A 42 18.28 10.64 0.15
N ALA A 43 17.43 11.60 -0.19
CA ALA A 43 16.33 12.05 0.68
C ALA A 43 15.28 10.94 0.88
N THR A 44 14.87 10.28 -0.21
CA THR A 44 13.90 9.16 -0.13
C THR A 44 14.48 7.96 0.60
N ALA A 45 15.71 7.57 0.30
CA ALA A 45 16.40 6.48 1.00
C ALA A 45 16.65 6.83 2.48
N GLY A 46 17.02 8.09 2.77
CA GLY A 46 17.19 8.58 4.12
C GLY A 46 15.90 8.57 4.94
N LEU A 47 14.77 8.94 4.31
CA LEU A 47 13.44 8.83 4.94
C LEU A 47 13.09 7.38 5.26
N CYS A 48 13.28 6.46 4.31
CA CYS A 48 13.05 5.03 4.55
C CYS A 48 13.94 4.49 5.67
N LEU A 49 15.19 4.89 5.70
CA LEU A 49 16.14 4.48 6.73
C LEU A 49 15.76 5.03 8.10
N LEU A 50 15.30 6.28 8.15
CA LEU A 50 14.79 6.91 9.38
C LEU A 50 13.57 6.17 9.91
N LEU A 51 12.61 5.85 9.05
CA LEU A 51 11.41 5.10 9.43
C LEU A 51 11.71 3.66 9.85
N TRP A 52 12.76 3.07 9.27
CA TRP A 52 13.23 1.74 9.68
C TRP A 52 13.88 1.75 11.07
N VAL A 53 14.76 2.73 11.35
CA VAL A 53 15.50 2.83 12.62
C VAL A 53 14.64 3.40 13.74
N ALA A 54 13.79 4.37 13.44
CA ALA A 54 12.97 5.09 14.40
C ALA A 54 11.51 5.17 13.92
N PRO A 55 10.77 4.04 13.85
CA PRO A 55 9.40 4.02 13.35
C PRO A 55 8.43 4.89 14.17
N SER A 56 8.73 5.11 15.45
CA SER A 56 7.95 5.97 16.35
C SER A 56 7.86 7.44 15.89
N VAL A 57 8.77 7.90 15.01
CA VAL A 57 8.71 9.24 14.41
C VAL A 57 7.44 9.43 13.57
N ALA A 58 6.87 8.35 13.02
CA ALA A 58 5.61 8.40 12.26
C ALA A 58 4.35 8.54 13.14
N GLY A 59 4.49 8.56 14.46
CA GLY A 59 3.38 8.64 15.40
C GLY A 59 2.99 7.28 15.96
N SER A 60 1.80 7.18 16.57
CA SER A 60 1.33 5.96 17.23
C SER A 60 0.85 4.86 16.27
N CYS A 61 0.63 5.17 15.00
CA CYS A 61 0.08 4.26 13.99
C CYS A 61 -1.23 3.55 14.42
N ILE A 62 -2.04 4.22 15.24
CA ILE A 62 -3.33 3.75 15.73
C ILE A 62 -4.40 4.32 14.81
N SER A 63 -5.29 3.47 14.27
CA SER A 63 -6.40 3.90 13.43
C SER A 63 -7.53 4.52 14.25
N GLU A 64 -8.44 5.25 13.59
CA GLU A 64 -9.64 5.79 14.24
C GLU A 64 -10.54 4.67 14.78
N ALA A 65 -10.62 3.53 14.10
CA ALA A 65 -11.38 2.37 14.55
C ALA A 65 -10.79 1.75 15.83
N ASP A 66 -9.46 1.68 15.92
CA ASP A 66 -8.78 1.20 17.12
C ASP A 66 -9.01 2.17 18.30
N ALA A 67 -8.94 3.48 18.04
CA ALA A 67 -9.23 4.50 19.05
C ALA A 67 -10.65 4.39 19.60
N GLN A 68 -11.65 4.18 18.74
CA GLN A 68 -13.03 3.93 19.14
C GLN A 68 -13.16 2.65 19.98
N THR A 69 -12.44 1.59 19.61
CA THR A 69 -12.42 0.33 20.38
C THR A 69 -11.84 0.54 21.77
N PHE A 70 -10.77 1.32 21.92
CA PHE A 70 -10.20 1.65 23.22
C PHE A 70 -11.17 2.51 24.06
N ASP A 71 -11.91 3.41 23.43
CA ASP A 71 -12.91 4.21 24.15
C ASP A 71 -14.09 3.34 24.61
N MET A 72 -14.54 2.39 23.79
CA MET A 72 -15.54 1.40 24.22
C MET A 72 -15.04 0.53 25.40
N MET A 73 -13.79 0.11 25.37
CA MET A 73 -13.19 -0.64 26.50
C MET A 73 -13.17 0.18 27.79
N ARG A 74 -12.83 1.50 27.71
CA ARG A 74 -12.89 2.41 28.86
C ARG A 74 -14.31 2.56 29.42
N GLN A 75 -15.30 2.72 28.51
CA GLN A 75 -16.71 2.81 28.89
C GLN A 75 -17.25 1.51 29.51
N ALA A 76 -16.75 0.37 29.08
CA ALA A 76 -17.08 -0.95 29.63
C ALA A 76 -16.43 -1.22 31.00
N GLY A 77 -15.66 -0.26 31.56
CA GLY A 77 -15.07 -0.37 32.89
C GLY A 77 -13.75 -1.12 32.96
N PHE A 78 -13.06 -1.34 31.84
CA PHE A 78 -11.73 -1.92 31.85
C PHE A 78 -10.73 -0.99 32.56
N PRO A 79 -9.78 -1.54 33.37
CA PRO A 79 -8.76 -0.73 34.03
C PRO A 79 -7.95 0.08 33.01
N ALA A 80 -7.75 1.38 33.27
CA ALA A 80 -7.03 2.29 32.38
C ALA A 80 -5.62 1.77 32.03
N GLU A 81 -4.96 1.12 32.98
CA GLU A 81 -3.64 0.50 32.76
C GLU A 81 -3.68 -0.65 31.75
N MET A 82 -4.74 -1.44 31.76
CA MET A 82 -4.92 -2.53 30.79
C MET A 82 -5.13 -1.95 29.38
N VAL A 83 -5.99 -0.95 29.23
CA VAL A 83 -6.25 -0.29 27.93
C VAL A 83 -4.96 0.33 27.40
N LEU A 84 -4.17 0.99 28.28
CA LEU A 84 -2.89 1.56 27.87
C LEU A 84 -1.89 0.49 27.41
N ARG A 85 -1.82 -0.65 28.09
CA ARG A 85 -0.95 -1.79 27.67
C ARG A 85 -1.35 -2.33 26.31
N TYR A 86 -2.65 -2.48 26.03
CA TYR A 86 -3.13 -2.91 24.71
C TYR A 86 -2.79 -1.87 23.63
N GLN A 87 -2.98 -0.60 23.93
CA GLN A 87 -2.67 0.50 23.02
C GLN A 87 -1.18 0.56 22.66
N THR A 88 -0.29 0.43 23.66
CA THR A 88 1.16 0.39 23.41
C THR A 88 1.58 -0.86 22.65
N ALA A 89 1.06 -2.03 23.02
CA ALA A 89 1.37 -3.29 22.32
C ALA A 89 0.92 -3.25 20.86
N LEU A 90 -0.25 -2.68 20.56
CA LEU A 90 -0.75 -2.54 19.19
C LEU A 90 0.12 -1.57 18.39
N SER A 91 0.47 -0.43 18.99
CA SER A 91 1.37 0.55 18.36
C SER A 91 2.75 -0.06 18.05
N ASP A 92 3.34 -0.80 18.99
CA ASP A 92 4.63 -1.44 18.81
C ASP A 92 4.59 -2.53 17.71
N MET A 93 3.50 -3.29 17.64
CA MET A 93 3.29 -4.26 16.57
C MET A 93 3.18 -3.58 15.20
N HIS A 94 2.41 -2.49 15.09
CA HIS A 94 2.29 -1.74 13.84
C HIS A 94 3.62 -1.11 13.42
N HIS A 95 4.39 -0.56 14.35
CA HIS A 95 5.72 -0.02 14.07
C HIS A 95 6.70 -1.08 13.59
N ALA A 96 6.77 -2.23 14.28
CA ALA A 96 7.73 -3.26 13.96
C ALA A 96 7.33 -4.08 12.72
N ALA A 97 6.08 -4.55 12.66
CA ALA A 97 5.64 -5.50 11.64
C ALA A 97 5.25 -4.83 10.31
N ILE A 98 4.74 -3.60 10.35
CA ILE A 98 4.24 -2.92 9.14
C ILE A 98 5.22 -1.85 8.70
N LEU A 99 5.42 -0.81 9.52
CA LEU A 99 6.17 0.37 9.10
C LEU A 99 7.65 0.08 8.88
N SER A 100 8.30 -0.60 9.82
CA SER A 100 9.73 -0.92 9.72
C SER A 100 10.01 -1.91 8.58
N ALA A 101 9.19 -2.94 8.42
CA ALA A 101 9.35 -3.93 7.36
C ALA A 101 9.12 -3.31 5.97
N ASP A 102 8.08 -2.49 5.81
CA ASP A 102 7.78 -1.83 4.54
C ASP A 102 8.82 -0.73 4.21
N ALA A 103 9.36 -0.04 5.22
CA ALA A 103 10.46 0.92 5.03
C ALA A 103 11.74 0.24 4.55
N LEU A 104 12.11 -0.90 5.13
CA LEU A 104 13.28 -1.68 4.69
C LEU A 104 13.10 -2.22 3.26
N ARG A 105 11.91 -2.74 2.94
CA ARG A 105 11.55 -3.19 1.60
C ARG A 105 11.67 -2.06 0.58
N SER A 106 11.11 -0.89 0.90
CA SER A 106 11.16 0.29 0.03
C SER A 106 12.61 0.76 -0.17
N LEU A 107 13.42 0.77 0.88
CA LEU A 107 14.85 1.09 0.80
C LEU A 107 15.58 0.17 -0.18
N PHE A 108 15.31 -1.14 -0.10
CA PHE A 108 15.92 -2.13 -0.99
C PHE A 108 15.51 -1.92 -2.45
N ILE A 109 14.23 -1.65 -2.71
CA ILE A 109 13.71 -1.37 -4.06
C ILE A 109 14.34 -0.09 -4.62
N ILE A 110 14.42 0.99 -3.83
CA ILE A 110 15.05 2.25 -4.23
C ILE A 110 16.54 2.02 -4.58
N ALA A 111 17.27 1.29 -3.74
CA ALA A 111 18.67 0.98 -3.98
C ALA A 111 18.87 0.16 -5.27
N LEU A 112 18.02 -0.84 -5.50
CA LEU A 112 18.06 -1.68 -6.70
C LEU A 112 17.75 -0.88 -7.96
N CYS A 113 16.71 -0.05 -7.95
CA CYS A 113 16.36 0.84 -9.06
C CYS A 113 17.47 1.86 -9.35
N ALA A 114 18.05 2.46 -8.31
CA ALA A 114 19.17 3.39 -8.46
C ALA A 114 20.40 2.72 -9.07
N LEU A 115 20.71 1.48 -8.67
CA LEU A 115 21.82 0.69 -9.21
C LEU A 115 21.60 0.34 -10.69
N LEU A 116 20.39 -0.02 -11.09
CA LEU A 116 20.04 -0.29 -12.50
C LEU A 116 20.21 0.96 -13.38
N VAL A 117 19.71 2.10 -12.91
CA VAL A 117 19.85 3.39 -13.62
C VAL A 117 21.30 3.81 -13.69
N TRP A 118 22.07 3.63 -12.62
CA TRP A 118 23.51 3.90 -12.62
C TRP A 118 24.26 2.99 -13.61
N ALA A 119 24.00 1.68 -13.60
CA ALA A 119 24.63 0.73 -14.54
C ALA A 119 24.32 1.09 -16.01
N TYR A 120 23.12 1.61 -16.28
CA TYR A 120 22.78 2.15 -17.60
C TYR A 120 23.58 3.40 -17.96
N ALA A 121 23.69 4.35 -17.02
CA ALA A 121 24.44 5.60 -17.23
C ALA A 121 25.93 5.34 -17.52
N GLU A 122 26.54 4.36 -16.82
CA GLU A 122 27.91 3.91 -17.08
C GLU A 122 28.09 3.08 -18.37
N GLY A 123 27.00 2.85 -19.10
CA GLY A 123 27.01 2.11 -20.36
C GLY A 123 27.16 0.58 -20.22
N LYS A 124 27.06 0.04 -19.00
CA LYS A 124 27.19 -1.40 -18.72
C LYS A 124 25.96 -2.20 -19.16
N MET A 125 24.81 -1.53 -19.31
CA MET A 125 23.55 -2.17 -19.66
C MET A 125 22.86 -1.45 -20.83
N LYS A 126 22.08 -2.20 -21.62
CA LYS A 126 21.25 -1.66 -22.70
C LYS A 126 19.95 -1.07 -22.13
N GLY A 127 19.44 0.01 -22.74
CA GLY A 127 18.24 0.69 -22.23
C GLY A 127 17.01 -0.21 -22.10
N TRP A 128 16.77 -1.11 -23.09
CA TRP A 128 15.65 -2.03 -23.03
C TRP A 128 15.73 -3.01 -21.83
N MET A 129 16.94 -3.45 -21.48
CA MET A 129 17.16 -4.34 -20.33
C MET A 129 16.79 -3.63 -19.02
N VAL A 130 17.21 -2.38 -18.87
CA VAL A 130 16.87 -1.59 -17.67
C VAL A 130 15.38 -1.36 -17.56
N CYS A 131 14.70 -0.99 -18.66
CA CYS A 131 13.25 -0.81 -18.67
C CYS A 131 12.51 -2.12 -18.31
N SER A 132 12.94 -3.26 -18.86
CA SER A 132 12.34 -4.54 -18.55
C SER A 132 12.55 -4.96 -17.09
N LEU A 133 13.74 -4.74 -16.54
CA LEU A 133 14.02 -5.04 -15.13
C LEU A 133 13.26 -4.12 -14.17
N LEU A 134 13.18 -2.83 -14.47
CA LEU A 134 12.36 -1.90 -13.68
C LEU A 134 10.88 -2.28 -13.71
N ALA A 135 10.35 -2.63 -14.88
CA ALA A 135 8.98 -3.10 -15.02
C ALA A 135 8.74 -4.39 -14.21
N LEU A 136 9.70 -5.32 -14.23
CA LEU A 136 9.63 -6.56 -13.46
C LEU A 136 9.65 -6.30 -11.95
N ILE A 137 10.50 -5.39 -11.46
CA ILE A 137 10.53 -4.99 -10.05
C ILE A 137 9.18 -4.41 -9.63
N CYS A 138 8.62 -3.48 -10.43
CA CYS A 138 7.30 -2.91 -10.17
C CYS A 138 6.20 -3.98 -10.16
N LEU A 139 6.24 -4.93 -11.09
CA LEU A 139 5.27 -6.01 -11.16
C LEU A 139 5.32 -6.90 -9.91
N ILE A 140 6.53 -7.29 -9.47
CA ILE A 140 6.72 -8.12 -8.28
C ILE A 140 6.24 -7.37 -7.02
N ASP A 141 6.56 -6.07 -6.93
CA ASP A 141 6.16 -5.24 -5.81
C ASP A 141 4.64 -5.10 -5.70
N LEU A 142 3.98 -4.76 -6.81
CA LEU A 142 2.53 -4.66 -6.89
C LEU A 142 1.85 -6.00 -6.60
N TRP A 143 2.37 -7.10 -7.18
CA TRP A 143 1.82 -8.45 -6.93
C TRP A 143 1.83 -8.84 -5.45
N GLN A 144 2.89 -8.49 -4.72
CA GLN A 144 2.97 -8.77 -3.29
C GLN A 144 1.97 -7.93 -2.47
N ILE A 145 1.72 -6.69 -2.90
CA ILE A 145 0.72 -5.82 -2.28
C ILE A 145 -0.68 -6.35 -2.56
N ASP A 146 -0.97 -6.69 -3.82
CA ASP A 146 -2.29 -7.22 -4.23
C ASP A 146 -2.64 -8.51 -3.47
N LYS A 147 -1.69 -9.42 -3.31
CA LYS A 147 -1.90 -10.64 -2.50
C LYS A 147 -2.20 -10.38 -1.01
N ARG A 148 -1.81 -9.22 -0.48
CA ARG A 148 -2.13 -8.85 0.91
C ARG A 148 -3.61 -8.48 1.06
N TYR A 149 -4.22 -7.91 0.00
CA TYR A 149 -5.62 -7.45 -0.01
C TYR A 149 -6.58 -8.44 -0.67
N LEU A 150 -6.10 -9.18 -1.67
CA LEU A 150 -6.86 -10.21 -2.39
C LEU A 150 -6.14 -11.55 -2.22
N ASN A 151 -6.45 -12.25 -1.15
CA ASN A 151 -6.01 -13.62 -0.86
C ASN A 151 -7.18 -14.61 -1.07
N ASP A 152 -6.90 -15.90 -0.98
CA ASP A 152 -7.91 -16.94 -1.17
C ASP A 152 -9.04 -16.87 -0.14
N GLU A 153 -8.78 -16.29 1.05
CA GLU A 153 -9.79 -16.05 2.09
C GLU A 153 -10.78 -14.93 1.74
N SER A 154 -10.43 -14.08 0.76
CA SER A 154 -11.31 -13.00 0.27
C SER A 154 -12.38 -13.51 -0.70
N PHE A 155 -12.27 -14.76 -1.14
CA PHE A 155 -13.22 -15.41 -2.06
C PHE A 155 -14.07 -16.42 -1.31
N THR A 156 -15.38 -16.23 -1.36
CA THR A 156 -16.35 -17.19 -0.83
C THR A 156 -16.72 -18.17 -1.92
N ASP A 157 -16.93 -19.45 -1.57
CA ASP A 157 -17.40 -20.46 -2.51
C ASP A 157 -18.74 -20.01 -3.12
N PRO A 158 -18.90 -20.04 -4.47
CA PRO A 158 -20.16 -19.71 -5.12
C PRO A 158 -21.38 -20.40 -4.52
N VAL A 159 -21.23 -21.65 -4.07
CA VAL A 159 -22.30 -22.41 -3.42
C VAL A 159 -22.75 -21.75 -2.12
N GLN A 160 -21.81 -21.29 -1.28
CA GLN A 160 -22.14 -20.60 -0.04
C GLN A 160 -22.80 -19.23 -0.30
N MET A 161 -22.40 -18.58 -1.37
CA MET A 161 -22.99 -17.31 -1.79
C MET A 161 -24.43 -17.54 -2.27
N GLU A 162 -24.68 -18.59 -3.05
CA GLU A 162 -26.03 -18.96 -3.52
C GLU A 162 -26.96 -19.39 -2.38
N GLU A 163 -26.45 -20.08 -1.36
CA GLU A 163 -27.20 -20.44 -0.16
C GLU A 163 -27.67 -19.19 0.62
N GLY A 164 -26.86 -18.13 0.67
CA GLY A 164 -27.23 -16.85 1.28
C GLY A 164 -28.37 -16.12 0.57
N PHE A 165 -28.58 -16.41 -0.72
CA PHE A 165 -29.66 -15.89 -1.55
C PHE A 165 -30.76 -16.93 -1.83
N ALA A 166 -30.77 -18.05 -1.08
CA ALA A 166 -31.82 -19.07 -1.23
C ALA A 166 -33.19 -18.47 -0.94
N LYS A 167 -34.13 -18.67 -1.87
CA LYS A 167 -35.49 -18.14 -1.75
C LYS A 167 -36.18 -18.73 -0.53
N THR A 168 -36.66 -17.85 0.32
CA THR A 168 -37.53 -18.24 1.43
C THR A 168 -38.97 -18.53 0.95
N PRO A 169 -39.78 -19.27 1.72
CA PRO A 169 -41.20 -19.44 1.37
C PRO A 169 -41.96 -18.12 1.22
N ALA A 170 -41.53 -17.05 1.90
CA ALA A 170 -42.09 -15.71 1.75
C ALA A 170 -41.72 -15.11 0.40
N ASP A 171 -40.46 -15.26 -0.06
CA ASP A 171 -40.02 -14.78 -1.36
C ASP A 171 -40.74 -15.49 -2.50
N GLU A 172 -41.06 -16.78 -2.36
CA GLU A 172 -41.82 -17.52 -3.35
C GLU A 172 -43.27 -17.00 -3.46
N GLN A 173 -43.85 -16.58 -2.35
CA GLN A 173 -45.20 -15.96 -2.37
C GLN A 173 -45.19 -14.56 -3.00
N ILE A 174 -44.19 -13.77 -2.65
CA ILE A 174 -43.98 -12.42 -3.19
C ILE A 174 -43.75 -12.47 -4.70
N LEU A 175 -42.92 -13.40 -5.18
CA LEU A 175 -42.63 -13.59 -6.61
C LEU A 175 -43.83 -14.05 -7.45
N ARG A 176 -44.94 -14.50 -6.85
CA ARG A 176 -46.17 -14.83 -7.57
C ARG A 176 -46.99 -13.58 -7.94
N ASP A 177 -46.72 -12.47 -7.26
CA ASP A 177 -47.36 -11.19 -7.59
C ASP A 177 -46.56 -10.51 -8.70
N THR A 178 -47.18 -10.34 -9.85
CA THR A 178 -46.56 -9.71 -11.04
C THR A 178 -46.84 -8.20 -11.11
N THR A 179 -47.51 -7.64 -10.10
CA THR A 179 -47.81 -6.19 -10.05
C THR A 179 -46.57 -5.42 -9.51
N TYR A 180 -46.56 -4.10 -9.74
CA TYR A 180 -45.54 -3.24 -9.17
C TYR A 180 -45.76 -3.03 -7.68
N PHE A 181 -44.88 -3.57 -6.85
CA PHE A 181 -44.92 -3.41 -5.40
C PHE A 181 -43.53 -3.20 -4.82
N ARG A 182 -43.47 -2.74 -3.57
CA ARG A 182 -42.27 -2.62 -2.79
C ARG A 182 -42.38 -3.52 -1.55
N VAL A 183 -41.32 -4.27 -1.28
CA VAL A 183 -41.26 -5.13 -0.09
C VAL A 183 -40.41 -4.44 0.96
N ALA A 184 -40.84 -4.42 2.22
CA ALA A 184 -40.08 -3.99 3.36
C ALA A 184 -39.89 -5.21 4.28
N ASN A 185 -38.64 -5.66 4.47
CA ASN A 185 -38.31 -6.73 5.39
C ASN A 185 -38.18 -6.14 6.80
N ILE A 186 -39.23 -6.27 7.61
CA ILE A 186 -39.28 -5.73 8.98
C ILE A 186 -38.58 -6.66 10.00
N GLY A 187 -38.37 -7.94 9.64
CA GLY A 187 -37.80 -8.95 10.52
C GLY A 187 -36.27 -8.93 10.68
N ALA A 188 -35.59 -8.28 9.78
CA ALA A 188 -34.11 -8.33 9.65
C ALA A 188 -33.38 -7.12 10.26
N GLY A 189 -33.87 -6.52 11.29
CA GLY A 189 -33.17 -5.47 12.09
C GLY A 189 -32.80 -4.16 11.37
N ASN A 190 -32.38 -4.19 10.12
CA ASN A 190 -32.17 -3.00 9.29
C ASN A 190 -32.55 -3.29 7.83
N PRO A 191 -33.73 -2.84 7.38
CA PRO A 191 -34.24 -3.16 6.04
C PRO A 191 -33.43 -2.54 4.88
N PHE A 192 -32.42 -1.74 5.17
CA PHE A 192 -31.56 -1.09 4.17
C PHE A 192 -30.22 -1.78 3.96
N ASN A 193 -29.88 -2.80 4.75
CA ASN A 193 -28.61 -3.52 4.65
C ASN A 193 -28.70 -4.85 3.86
N GLU A 194 -29.87 -5.18 3.33
CA GLU A 194 -30.10 -6.41 2.56
C GLU A 194 -30.45 -6.09 1.10
N THR A 195 -29.64 -5.27 0.45
CA THR A 195 -29.71 -5.07 -1.01
C THR A 195 -28.44 -5.53 -1.68
#